data_932698e0e83e081f9acc5eb556e5f6a4
#
_entry.id   932698e0e83e081f9acc5eb556e5f6a4
#
_cell.length_a   1.000
_cell.length_b   1.000
_cell.length_c   1.000
_cell.angle_alpha   90.00
_cell.angle_beta   90.00
_cell.angle_gamma   90.00
#
_symmetry.space_group_name_H-M   'P 1'
#
loop_
_entity.id
_entity.type
_entity.pdbx_description
1 polymer ?
#
loop_
_entity_poly.entity_id
_entity_poly.type
_entity_poly.pdbx_seq_one_letter_code
_entity_poly.pdbx_strand_id
1 'polypeptide(L)'
;MSLSQLREIVEGTETDFLVFTQTVCPYCSLAFRTLDAKGLSFTDVNLDHYDGLRQAVVSETGHRTVPVVFDMRDGDPVFVGGSDNLLEYL
;
A
#
# COMPACT_ATOMS: atom_id res chain seq x y z
N MET A 1 -11.53 14.34 -6.30
CA MET A 1 -10.10 14.66 -6.39
C MET A 1 -9.25 13.53 -5.86
N SER A 2 -8.17 13.21 -6.56
CA SER A 2 -7.34 12.05 -6.26
C SER A 2 -6.70 12.08 -4.87
N LEU A 3 -6.22 13.23 -4.42
CA LEU A 3 -5.64 13.34 -3.09
C LEU A 3 -6.67 13.14 -1.98
N SER A 4 -7.89 13.61 -2.19
CA SER A 4 -8.99 13.38 -1.25
C SER A 4 -9.32 11.91 -1.16
N GLN A 5 -9.33 11.22 -2.30
CA GLN A 5 -9.59 9.79 -2.38
C GLN A 5 -8.52 8.99 -1.63
N LEU A 6 -7.24 9.35 -1.85
CA LEU A 6 -6.14 8.71 -1.15
C LEU A 6 -6.28 8.89 0.37
N ARG A 7 -6.60 10.10 0.81
CA ARG A 7 -6.79 10.40 2.22
C ARG A 7 -7.92 9.58 2.82
N GLU A 8 -9.05 9.47 2.11
CA GLU A 8 -10.18 8.68 2.58
C GLU A 8 -9.81 7.20 2.73
N ILE A 9 -9.06 6.66 1.79
CA ILE A 9 -8.60 5.27 1.86
C ILE A 9 -7.70 5.07 3.08
N VAL A 10 -6.74 5.97 3.27
CA VAL A 10 -5.81 5.88 4.40
C VAL A 10 -6.57 5.98 5.73
N GLU A 11 -7.47 6.95 5.85
CA GLU A 11 -8.24 7.16 7.08
C GLU A 11 -9.22 6.02 7.36
N GLY A 12 -9.71 5.36 6.31
CA GLY A 12 -10.63 4.25 6.45
C GLY A 12 -9.98 2.89 6.66
N THR A 13 -8.64 2.80 6.57
CA THR A 13 -7.93 1.54 6.71
C THR A 13 -7.79 1.16 8.18
N GLU A 14 -8.30 -0.01 8.55
CA GLU A 14 -8.27 -0.51 9.93
C GLU A 14 -7.35 -1.72 10.10
N THR A 15 -6.72 -2.18 9.02
CA THR A 15 -5.78 -3.29 9.08
C THR A 15 -4.38 -2.81 9.45
N ASP A 16 -3.48 -3.75 9.72
CA ASP A 16 -2.09 -3.44 10.11
C ASP A 16 -1.33 -2.73 9.00
N PHE A 17 -1.60 -3.10 7.76
CA PHE A 17 -0.92 -2.55 6.59
C PHE A 17 -1.91 -2.16 5.50
N LEU A 18 -1.53 -1.19 4.68
CA LEU A 18 -2.27 -0.78 3.49
C LEU A 18 -1.34 -0.99 2.30
N VAL A 19 -1.79 -1.73 1.30
CA VAL A 19 -0.98 -2.08 0.13
C VAL A 19 -1.69 -1.63 -1.13
N PHE A 20 -1.05 -0.74 -1.89
CA PHE A 20 -1.54 -0.33 -3.21
C PHE A 20 -0.93 -1.25 -4.25
N THR A 21 -1.76 -1.78 -5.13
CA THR A 21 -1.40 -2.82 -6.09
C THR A 21 -1.89 -2.48 -7.49
N GLN A 22 -1.68 -3.40 -8.42
CA GLN A 22 -2.31 -3.38 -9.74
C GLN A 22 -2.70 -4.81 -10.11
N THR A 23 -3.48 -4.96 -11.17
CA THR A 23 -4.08 -6.25 -11.54
C THR A 23 -3.04 -7.34 -11.78
N VAL A 24 -1.99 -7.03 -12.53
CA VAL A 24 -0.89 -7.99 -12.76
C VAL A 24 0.34 -7.48 -12.01
N CYS A 25 0.63 -8.13 -10.88
CA CYS A 25 1.70 -7.65 -10.00
C CYS A 25 2.29 -8.81 -9.18
N PRO A 26 3.32 -9.49 -9.70
CA PRO A 26 3.98 -10.57 -8.95
C PRO A 26 4.59 -10.11 -7.63
N TYR A 27 5.16 -8.91 -7.58
CA TYR A 27 5.74 -8.37 -6.36
C TYR A 27 4.69 -8.00 -5.32
N CYS A 28 3.45 -7.70 -5.75
CA CYS A 28 2.35 -7.50 -4.82
C CYS A 28 2.00 -8.82 -4.12
N SER A 29 1.99 -9.92 -4.85
CA SER A 29 1.78 -11.25 -4.26
C SER A 29 2.85 -11.59 -3.24
N LEU A 30 4.11 -11.22 -3.52
CA LEU A 30 5.21 -11.41 -2.58
C LEU A 30 4.97 -10.62 -1.29
N ALA A 31 4.52 -9.37 -1.41
CA ALA A 31 4.21 -8.54 -0.25
C ALA A 31 3.11 -9.19 0.59
N PHE A 32 2.05 -9.68 -0.05
CA PHE A 32 0.94 -10.34 0.65
C PHE A 32 1.43 -11.58 1.42
N ARG A 33 2.23 -12.41 0.78
CA ARG A 33 2.77 -13.60 1.43
C ARG A 33 3.67 -13.26 2.61
N THR A 34 4.45 -12.19 2.48
CA THR A 34 5.31 -11.71 3.56
C THR A 34 4.48 -11.29 4.78
N LEU A 35 3.42 -10.53 4.54
CA LEU A 35 2.53 -10.08 5.62
C LEU A 35 1.78 -11.26 6.25
N ASP A 36 1.25 -12.17 5.42
CA ASP A 36 0.55 -13.35 5.92
C ASP A 36 1.46 -14.23 6.78
N ALA A 37 2.70 -14.41 6.36
CA ALA A 37 3.67 -15.23 7.12
C ALA A 37 3.98 -14.64 8.48
N LYS A 38 3.79 -13.33 8.65
CA LYS A 38 4.02 -12.63 9.92
C LYS A 38 2.73 -12.48 10.73
N GLY A 39 1.61 -12.97 10.23
CA GLY A 39 0.32 -12.82 10.91
C GLY A 39 -0.22 -11.40 10.90
N LEU A 40 0.19 -10.58 9.93
CA LEU A 40 -0.21 -9.17 9.84
C LEU A 40 -1.34 -9.01 8.84
N SER A 41 -2.38 -8.27 9.22
CA SER A 41 -3.50 -7.99 8.34
C SER A 41 -3.16 -6.87 7.37
N PHE A 42 -3.81 -6.87 6.20
CA PHE A 42 -3.59 -5.82 5.21
C PHE A 42 -4.85 -5.56 4.40
N THR A 43 -4.93 -4.34 3.86
CA THR A 43 -5.97 -3.94 2.92
C THR A 43 -5.30 -3.78 1.55
N ASP A 44 -5.86 -4.45 0.54
CA ASP A 44 -5.37 -4.40 -0.83
C ASP A 44 -6.21 -3.39 -1.62
N VAL A 45 -5.58 -2.34 -2.13
CA VAL A 45 -6.23 -1.33 -2.96
C VAL A 45 -5.61 -1.38 -4.35
N ASN A 46 -6.37 -1.92 -5.30
CA ASN A 46 -5.91 -2.05 -6.68
C ASN A 46 -6.06 -0.71 -7.40
N LEU A 47 -4.93 -0.10 -7.76
CA LEU A 47 -4.92 1.21 -8.40
C LEU A 47 -5.61 1.25 -9.76
N ASP A 48 -5.69 0.10 -10.43
CA ASP A 48 -6.37 0.00 -11.73
C ASP A 48 -7.88 0.26 -11.64
N HIS A 49 -8.45 0.17 -10.45
CA HIS A 49 -9.88 0.37 -10.21
C HIS A 49 -10.25 1.83 -9.89
N TYR A 50 -9.28 2.73 -9.88
CA TYR A 50 -9.50 4.12 -9.47
C TYR A 50 -8.86 5.09 -10.47
N ASP A 51 -9.60 6.12 -10.85
CA ASP A 51 -9.07 7.18 -11.72
C ASP A 51 -8.23 8.15 -10.90
N GLY A 52 -6.98 8.34 -11.31
CA GLY A 52 -6.11 9.35 -10.69
C GLY A 52 -5.47 8.94 -9.36
N LEU A 53 -5.84 7.81 -8.79
CA LEU A 53 -5.29 7.38 -7.50
C LEU A 53 -3.80 7.07 -7.60
N ARG A 54 -3.36 6.47 -8.70
CA ARG A 54 -1.95 6.17 -8.92
C ARG A 54 -1.11 7.45 -8.86
N GLN A 55 -1.55 8.50 -9.53
CA GLN A 55 -0.85 9.78 -9.53
C GLN A 55 -0.78 10.38 -8.12
N ALA A 56 -1.84 10.24 -7.35
CA ALA A 56 -1.87 10.73 -5.96
C ALA A 56 -0.86 9.97 -5.10
N VAL A 57 -0.80 8.65 -5.24
CA VAL A 57 0.16 7.83 -4.49
C VAL A 57 1.60 8.20 -4.86
N VAL A 58 1.88 8.34 -6.15
CA VAL A 58 3.22 8.74 -6.62
C VAL A 58 3.58 10.12 -6.08
N SER A 59 2.64 11.05 -6.12
CA SER A 59 2.85 12.43 -5.63
C SER A 59 3.20 12.45 -4.14
N GLU A 60 2.51 11.62 -3.35
CA GLU A 60 2.73 11.58 -1.90
C GLU A 60 3.98 10.82 -1.49
N THR A 61 4.35 9.78 -2.22
CA THR A 61 5.42 8.87 -1.80
C THR A 61 6.69 9.00 -2.63
N GLY A 62 6.59 9.51 -3.85
CA GLY A 62 7.69 9.47 -4.82
C GLY A 62 7.96 8.09 -5.39
N HIS A 63 7.19 7.08 -5.01
CA HIS A 63 7.38 5.69 -5.41
C HIS A 63 6.49 5.38 -6.62
N ARG A 64 7.09 4.99 -7.73
CA ARG A 64 6.38 4.86 -9.01
C ARG A 64 5.94 3.44 -9.36
N THR A 65 6.43 2.45 -8.62
CA THR A 65 6.13 1.04 -8.89
C THR A 65 5.22 0.47 -7.80
N VAL A 66 4.58 -0.66 -8.07
CA VAL A 66 3.76 -1.38 -7.10
C VAL A 66 4.51 -2.65 -6.66
N PRO A 67 4.27 -3.11 -5.45
CA PRO A 67 3.34 -2.58 -4.46
C PRO A 67 3.85 -1.31 -3.80
N VAL A 68 2.93 -0.50 -3.27
CA VAL A 68 3.25 0.63 -2.39
C VAL A 68 2.67 0.29 -1.02
N VAL A 69 3.52 0.16 -0.03
CA VAL A 69 3.15 -0.39 1.28
C VAL A 69 3.24 0.69 2.37
N PHE A 70 2.17 0.79 3.17
CA PHE A 70 2.14 1.65 4.35
C PHE A 70 1.91 0.79 5.59
N ASP A 71 2.66 1.07 6.65
CA ASP A 71 2.45 0.51 7.97
C ASP A 71 1.44 1.38 8.71
N MET A 72 0.31 0.80 9.10
CA MET A 72 -0.80 1.51 9.73
C MET A 72 -0.93 1.21 11.22
N ARG A 73 0.00 0.45 11.79
CA ARG A 73 -0.14 -0.09 13.15
C ARG A 73 -0.11 0.97 14.26
N ASP A 74 0.59 2.08 14.03
CA ASP A 74 0.76 3.12 15.07
C ASP A 74 -0.25 4.25 14.98
N GLY A 75 -1.25 4.13 14.12
CA GLY A 75 -2.27 5.15 13.94
C GLY A 75 -1.94 6.16 12.86
N ASP A 76 -0.67 6.53 12.71
CA ASP A 76 -0.22 7.38 11.62
C ASP A 76 0.40 6.51 10.53
N PRO A 77 0.06 6.73 9.25
CA PRO A 77 0.63 5.92 8.18
C PRO A 77 2.13 6.17 8.03
N VAL A 78 2.89 5.08 7.97
CA VAL A 78 4.33 5.12 7.74
C VAL A 78 4.60 4.50 6.37
N PHE A 79 5.18 5.26 5.46
CA PHE A 79 5.51 4.75 4.14
C PHE A 79 6.69 3.77 4.24
N VAL A 80 6.46 2.54 3.85
CA VAL A 80 7.48 1.48 3.87
C VAL A 80 8.22 1.40 2.54
N GLY A 81 7.49 1.44 1.44
CA GLY A 81 8.05 1.32 0.09
C GLY A 81 7.47 0.15 -0.67
N GLY A 82 8.29 -0.55 -1.43
CA GLY A 82 7.90 -1.72 -2.22
C GLY A 82 8.11 -3.03 -1.48
N SER A 83 8.05 -4.15 -2.21
CA SER A 83 8.18 -5.48 -1.62
C SER A 83 9.55 -5.70 -0.97
N ASP A 84 10.64 -5.23 -1.60
CA ASP A 84 11.97 -5.36 -1.04
C ASP A 84 12.12 -4.59 0.25
N ASN A 85 11.56 -3.36 0.27
CA ASN A 85 11.58 -2.52 1.47
C ASN A 85 10.79 -3.19 2.59
N LEU A 86 9.67 -3.83 2.27
CA LEU A 86 8.86 -4.52 3.26
C LEU A 86 9.61 -5.69 3.89
N LEU A 87 10.34 -6.46 3.09
CA LEU A 87 11.14 -7.58 3.60
C LEU A 87 12.18 -7.10 4.60
N GLU A 88 12.83 -5.98 4.33
CA GLU A 88 13.83 -5.40 5.23
C GLU A 88 13.18 -4.77 6.46
N TYR A 89 11.99 -4.22 6.30
CA TYR A 89 11.25 -3.52 7.37
C TYR A 89 10.76 -4.50 8.45
N LEU A 90 10.36 -5.69 8.04
CA LEU A 90 9.89 -6.72 8.95
C LEU A 90 11.02 -7.66 9.36
#